data_f36031edde71e8e4b4af5d0baaa85df2
#
_entry.id   f36031edde71e8e4b4af5d0baaa85df2
#
_cell.length_a   1.000
_cell.length_b   1.000
_cell.length_c   1.000
_cell.angle_alpha   90.00
_cell.angle_beta   90.00
_cell.angle_gamma   90.00
#
_symmetry.space_group_name_H-M   'P 1'
#
loop_
_entity.id
_entity.type
_entity.pdbx_description
1 polymer ?
#
loop_
_entity_poly.entity_id
_entity_poly.type
_entity_poly.pdbx_seq_one_letter_code
_entity_poly.pdbx_strand_id
1 'polypeptide(L)'
;MLMPDHWHGLVELGAHDYVPSLVQRVKTNTARRARQAMPSIERVWATAYHDRALRAEESLVDAARYVVMNPVRAGLVRRVGDYPFWDAVWV
;
A
#
# COMPACT_ATOMS: atom_id res chain seq x y z
N MET A 1 0.77 2.45 -2.81
CA MET A 1 -0.18 2.59 -3.93
C MET A 1 -1.55 2.13 -3.49
N LEU A 2 -2.54 2.98 -3.61
CA LEU A 2 -3.92 2.67 -3.25
C LEU A 2 -4.69 2.28 -4.51
N MET A 3 -5.05 1.02 -4.59
CA MET A 3 -5.91 0.45 -5.63
C MET A 3 -7.38 0.52 -5.18
N PRO A 4 -8.37 0.38 -6.10
CA PRO A 4 -9.78 0.51 -5.72
C PRO A 4 -10.24 -0.41 -4.59
N ASP A 5 -9.68 -1.61 -4.48
CA ASP A 5 -10.09 -2.62 -3.51
C ASP A 5 -8.98 -3.09 -2.57
N HIS A 6 -7.76 -2.54 -2.71
CA HIS A 6 -6.63 -2.93 -1.87
C HIS A 6 -5.52 -1.89 -1.89
N TRP A 7 -4.59 -2.03 -0.97
CA TRP A 7 -3.40 -1.21 -0.89
C TRP A 7 -2.14 -2.07 -1.01
N HIS A 8 -1.18 -1.60 -1.82
CA HIS A 8 0.15 -2.18 -1.92
C HIS A 8 1.18 -1.25 -1.31
N GLY A 9 2.03 -1.78 -0.45
CA GLY A 9 3.12 -1.04 0.12
C GLY A 9 4.45 -1.78 0.00
N LEU A 10 5.50 -1.03 -0.18
CA LEU A 10 6.88 -1.48 -0.06
C LEU A 10 7.49 -0.67 1.08
N VAL A 11 7.90 -1.36 2.13
CA VAL A 11 8.27 -0.71 3.39
C VAL A 11 9.63 -1.23 3.84
N GLU A 12 10.50 -0.32 4.27
CA GLU A 12 11.71 -0.64 4.99
C GLU A 12 11.44 -0.58 6.49
N LEU A 13 11.65 -1.69 7.19
CA LEU A 13 11.44 -1.77 8.63
C LEU A 13 12.71 -1.37 9.37
N GLY A 14 12.55 -0.63 10.46
CA GLY A 14 13.62 -0.39 11.41
C GLY A 14 13.95 -1.62 12.23
N ALA A 15 15.05 -1.56 13.01
CA ALA A 15 15.55 -2.69 13.81
C ALA A 15 14.53 -3.23 14.83
N HIS A 16 13.61 -2.39 15.28
CA HIS A 16 12.61 -2.74 16.29
C HIS A 16 11.18 -2.76 15.73
N ASP A 17 11.03 -2.60 14.42
CA ASP A 17 9.73 -2.63 13.78
C ASP A 17 9.26 -4.06 13.55
N TYR A 18 7.94 -4.23 13.61
CA TYR A 18 7.27 -5.51 13.48
C TYR A 18 6.07 -5.34 12.54
N VAL A 19 6.00 -6.17 11.50
CA VAL A 19 5.00 -6.02 10.43
C VAL A 19 3.56 -5.97 10.95
N PRO A 20 3.10 -6.90 11.81
CA PRO A 20 1.73 -6.83 12.33
C PRO A 20 1.41 -5.52 13.07
N SER A 21 2.35 -4.99 13.84
CA SER A 21 2.18 -3.71 14.54
C SER A 21 2.08 -2.55 13.57
N LEU A 22 2.91 -2.54 12.53
CA LEU A 22 2.88 -1.54 11.48
C LEU A 22 1.54 -1.56 10.75
N VAL A 23 1.09 -2.72 10.33
CA VAL A 23 -0.20 -2.90 9.62
C VAL A 23 -1.35 -2.44 10.52
N GLN A 24 -1.33 -2.81 11.80
CA GLN A 24 -2.37 -2.38 12.75
C GLN A 24 -2.43 -0.86 12.88
N ARG A 25 -1.27 -0.19 12.99
CA ARG A 25 -1.22 1.28 13.09
C ARG A 25 -1.74 1.94 11.82
N VAL A 26 -1.34 1.45 10.65
CA VAL A 26 -1.81 1.97 9.36
C VAL A 26 -3.32 1.82 9.26
N LYS A 27 -3.85 0.62 9.54
CA LYS A 27 -5.29 0.34 9.49
C LYS A 27 -6.08 1.22 10.46
N THR A 28 -5.62 1.34 11.69
CA THR A 28 -6.31 2.12 12.72
C THR A 28 -6.34 3.60 12.36
N ASN A 29 -5.20 4.16 11.97
CA ASN A 29 -5.11 5.59 11.67
C ASN A 29 -5.88 5.97 10.41
N THR A 30 -5.80 5.16 9.37
CA THR A 30 -6.52 5.43 8.11
C THR A 30 -8.02 5.20 8.27
N ALA A 31 -8.45 4.18 9.00
CA ALA A 31 -9.86 3.94 9.28
C ALA A 31 -10.49 5.09 10.07
N ARG A 32 -9.76 5.61 11.07
CA ARG A 32 -10.22 6.76 11.85
C ARG A 32 -10.43 7.97 10.95
N ARG A 33 -9.48 8.28 10.07
CA ARG A 33 -9.58 9.41 9.15
C ARG A 33 -10.71 9.21 8.13
N ALA A 34 -10.87 7.99 7.62
CA ALA A 34 -11.94 7.67 6.69
C ALA A 34 -13.32 7.87 7.34
N ARG A 35 -13.49 7.47 8.60
CA ARG A 35 -14.73 7.66 9.35
C ARG A 35 -15.02 9.11 9.68
N GLN A 36 -13.98 9.91 9.88
CA GLN A 36 -14.14 11.36 10.05
C GLN A 36 -14.69 12.02 8.78
N ALA A 37 -14.20 11.59 7.62
CA ALA A 37 -14.65 12.10 6.33
C ALA A 37 -16.01 11.51 5.92
N MET A 38 -16.29 10.26 6.26
CA MET A 38 -17.49 9.52 5.90
C MET A 38 -18.03 8.75 7.12
N PRO A 39 -18.77 9.42 8.02
CA PRO A 39 -19.23 8.78 9.28
C PRO A 39 -20.09 7.53 9.09
N SER A 40 -20.72 7.38 7.92
CA SER A 40 -21.55 6.21 7.61
C SER A 40 -20.77 4.97 7.20
N ILE A 41 -19.46 5.07 7.00
CA ILE A 41 -18.65 3.92 6.58
C ILE A 41 -18.54 2.91 7.73
N GLU A 42 -18.93 1.66 7.47
CA GLU A 42 -18.92 0.62 8.50
C GLU A 42 -17.57 -0.06 8.60
N ARG A 43 -16.97 -0.38 7.45
CA ARG A 43 -15.71 -1.10 7.38
C ARG A 43 -14.79 -0.47 6.34
N VAL A 44 -13.56 -0.17 6.75
CA VAL A 44 -12.53 0.37 5.86
C VAL A 44 -11.62 -0.73 5.34
N TRP A 45 -11.20 -1.64 6.21
CA TRP A 45 -10.21 -2.66 5.90
C TRP A 45 -10.77 -4.07 6.10
N ALA A 46 -10.30 -5.01 5.27
CA ALA A 46 -10.50 -6.43 5.53
C ALA A 46 -9.68 -6.86 6.75
N THR A 47 -10.04 -8.00 7.34
CA THR A 47 -9.38 -8.50 8.55
C THR A 47 -7.98 -9.05 8.31
N ALA A 48 -7.68 -9.44 7.08
CA ALA A 48 -6.40 -10.07 6.72
C ALA A 48 -5.56 -9.17 5.82
N TYR A 49 -4.29 -9.52 5.72
CA TYR A 49 -3.35 -8.92 4.78
C TYR A 49 -2.33 -9.97 4.34
N HIS A 50 -1.64 -9.69 3.24
CA HIS A 50 -0.55 -10.51 2.74
C HIS A 50 0.74 -9.72 2.79
N ASP A 51 1.80 -10.33 3.29
CA ASP A 51 3.12 -9.74 3.29
C ASP A 51 4.17 -10.73 2.81
N ARG A 52 5.25 -10.20 2.28
CA ARG A 52 6.41 -10.98 1.85
C ARG A 52 7.67 -10.14 2.04
N ALA A 53 8.64 -10.73 2.71
CA ALA A 53 9.96 -10.11 2.82
C ALA A 53 10.69 -10.22 1.47
N LEU A 54 11.33 -9.13 1.04
CA LEU A 54 12.22 -9.17 -0.12
C LEU A 54 13.48 -9.95 0.25
N ARG A 55 13.89 -10.85 -0.63
CA ARG A 55 15.15 -11.57 -0.48
C ARG A 55 16.33 -10.66 -0.81
N ALA A 56 17.51 -10.97 -0.27
CA ALA A 56 18.70 -10.18 -0.50
C ALA A 56 19.07 -10.05 -1.98
N GLU A 57 18.76 -11.08 -2.79
CA GLU A 57 19.03 -11.11 -4.22
C GLU A 57 17.96 -10.38 -5.05
N GLU A 58 16.84 -9.99 -4.45
CA GLU A 58 15.80 -9.27 -5.17
C GLU A 58 16.12 -7.78 -5.25
N SER A 59 15.88 -7.20 -6.44
CA SER A 59 16.05 -5.77 -6.63
C SER A 59 14.92 -4.99 -5.98
N LEU A 60 15.28 -4.05 -5.10
CA LEU A 60 14.33 -3.12 -4.50
C LEU A 60 13.65 -2.26 -5.57
N VAL A 61 14.41 -1.83 -6.58
CA VAL A 61 13.89 -1.03 -7.69
C VAL A 61 12.87 -1.82 -8.51
N ASP A 62 13.16 -3.08 -8.78
CA ASP A 62 12.22 -3.94 -9.54
C ASP A 62 10.94 -4.18 -8.74
N ALA A 63 11.05 -4.40 -7.43
CA ALA A 63 9.89 -4.53 -6.56
C ALA A 63 9.04 -3.25 -6.55
N ALA A 64 9.68 -2.09 -6.46
CA ALA A 64 9.00 -0.80 -6.51
C ALA A 64 8.29 -0.58 -7.86
N ARG A 65 8.96 -0.89 -8.95
CA ARG A 65 8.38 -0.80 -10.30
C ARG A 65 7.18 -1.73 -10.45
N TYR A 66 7.27 -2.93 -9.91
CA TYR A 66 6.16 -3.87 -9.92
C TYR A 66 4.93 -3.29 -9.22
N VAL A 67 5.12 -2.68 -8.05
CA VAL A 67 4.02 -2.06 -7.29
C VAL A 67 3.40 -0.91 -8.07
N VAL A 68 4.19 0.03 -8.59
CA VAL A 68 3.66 1.22 -9.27
C VAL A 68 3.00 0.89 -10.60
N MET A 69 3.30 -0.26 -11.21
CA MET A 69 2.66 -0.70 -12.45
C MET A 69 1.30 -1.39 -12.23
N ASN A 70 0.87 -1.59 -11.01
CA ASN A 70 -0.41 -2.25 -10.71
C ASN A 70 -1.60 -1.64 -11.46
N PRO A 71 -1.81 -0.31 -11.47
CA PRO A 71 -2.96 0.24 -12.18
C PRO A 71 -2.88 0.05 -13.70
N VAL A 72 -1.69 -0.02 -14.27
CA VAL A 72 -1.51 -0.34 -15.70
C VAL A 72 -1.87 -1.79 -15.96
N ARG A 73 -1.35 -2.73 -15.15
CA ARG A 73 -1.69 -4.16 -15.27
C ARG A 73 -3.17 -4.44 -15.08
N ALA A 74 -3.82 -3.67 -14.18
CA ALA A 74 -5.25 -3.80 -13.92
C ALA A 74 -6.12 -3.14 -14.99
N GLY A 75 -5.53 -2.45 -15.97
CA GLY A 75 -6.26 -1.77 -17.03
C GLY A 75 -6.94 -0.49 -16.63
N LEU A 76 -6.58 0.10 -15.47
CA LEU A 76 -7.19 1.34 -14.97
C LEU A 76 -6.65 2.57 -15.70
N VAL A 77 -5.38 2.55 -16.05
CA VAL A 77 -4.70 3.62 -16.79
C VAL A 77 -3.74 3.00 -17.81
N ARG A 78 -3.34 3.78 -18.81
CA ARG A 78 -2.33 3.39 -19.79
C ARG A 78 -0.92 3.64 -19.30
N ARG A 79 -0.72 4.67 -18.46
CA ARG A 79 0.58 5.09 -17.94
C ARG A 79 0.49 5.31 -16.45
N VAL A 80 1.57 4.98 -15.75
CA VAL A 80 1.68 5.17 -14.28
C VAL A 80 1.39 6.62 -13.89
N GLY A 81 1.89 7.59 -14.64
CA GLY A 81 1.70 9.01 -14.35
C GLY A 81 0.25 9.46 -14.37
N ASP A 82 -0.64 8.71 -14.99
CA ASP A 82 -2.07 9.03 -15.02
C ASP A 82 -2.84 8.52 -13.80
N TYR A 83 -2.20 7.71 -12.95
CA TYR A 83 -2.82 7.18 -11.73
C TYR A 83 -2.37 8.01 -10.53
N PRO A 84 -3.31 8.70 -9.83
CA PRO A 84 -2.93 9.69 -8.82
C PRO A 84 -2.64 9.11 -7.42
N PHE A 85 -3.04 7.86 -7.13
CA PHE A 85 -3.04 7.33 -5.75
C PHE A 85 -1.80 6.50 -5.45
N TRP A 86 -0.61 7.08 -5.70
CA TRP A 86 0.65 6.44 -5.34
C TRP A 86 1.69 7.48 -4.92
N ASP A 87 2.65 7.02 -4.15
CA ASP A 87 3.78 7.84 -3.72
C ASP A 87 4.99 6.95 -3.50
N ALA A 88 6.16 7.52 -3.61
CA ALA A 88 7.40 6.81 -3.35
C ALA A 88 8.49 7.80 -2.91
N VAL A 89 9.35 7.34 -2.00
CA VAL A 89 10.43 8.19 -1.46
C VAL A 89 11.49 8.54 -2.51
N TRP A 90 11.50 7.81 -3.63
CA TRP A 90 12.45 8.04 -4.72
C TRP A 90 11.92 8.96 -5.83
N VAL A 91 10.74 9.47 -5.67
CA VAL A 91 10.06 10.28 -6.70
C VAL A 91 9.92 11.72 -6.26
#